data_42f7da0012c3f0bd5586817938dddd5f
#
_entry.id   42f7da0012c3f0bd5586817938dddd5f
#
_cell.length_a   1.000
_cell.length_b   1.000
_cell.length_c   1.000
_cell.angle_alpha   90.00
_cell.angle_beta   90.00
_cell.angle_gamma   90.00
#
_symmetry.space_group_name_H-M   'P 1'
#
loop_
_entity.id
_entity.type
_entity.pdbx_description
1 polymer ?
#
loop_
_entity_poly.entity_id
_entity_poly.type
_entity_poly.pdbx_seq_one_letter_code
_entity_poly.pdbx_strand_id
1 'polypeptide(L)'
;MHDVFIMSATRTAIGGFGGSLKDKSPIDLGIAVTSEAIGRSGLATDEIDHGIYGNVIHTEARDMYISRCITIGAGMADSSPALTVNRLCGSGLQAIVSATQLVQLGDASAAVAGGAEVMSLGGYHVPAMRWGARLGHAEMTDMMLGALHDPFGLGHMLSLIHISEPTRPRL
;
A
#
# COMPACT_ATOMS: atom_id res chain seq x y z
N MET A 1 6.43 -13.32 24.75
CA MET A 1 5.71 -12.82 23.58
C MET A 1 4.52 -12.04 24.13
N HIS A 2 4.34 -10.79 23.73
CA HIS A 2 3.26 -9.96 24.24
C HIS A 2 1.97 -10.26 23.49
N ASP A 3 0.82 -10.12 24.15
CA ASP A 3 -0.47 -10.13 23.49
C ASP A 3 -0.65 -8.86 22.67
N VAL A 4 -1.25 -8.97 21.47
CA VAL A 4 -1.44 -7.85 20.56
C VAL A 4 -2.93 -7.66 20.29
N PHE A 5 -3.39 -6.43 20.42
CA PHE A 5 -4.79 -6.06 20.21
C PHE A 5 -4.94 -5.03 19.09
N ILE A 6 -6.00 -5.15 18.33
CA ILE A 6 -6.39 -4.14 17.34
C ILE A 6 -7.28 -3.11 18.04
N MET A 7 -6.77 -1.91 18.24
CA MET A 7 -7.46 -0.83 18.97
C MET A 7 -8.49 -0.12 18.10
N SER A 8 -8.20 0.02 16.80
CA SER A 8 -9.09 0.69 15.84
C SER A 8 -8.85 0.19 14.42
N ALA A 9 -9.82 0.41 13.55
CA ALA A 9 -9.69 0.14 12.13
C ALA A 9 -10.53 1.14 11.32
N THR A 10 -9.94 1.65 10.24
CA THR A 10 -10.57 2.63 9.35
C THR A 10 -10.22 2.34 7.90
N ARG A 11 -11.05 2.80 6.98
CA ARG A 11 -10.76 2.78 5.54
C ARG A 11 -11.50 3.89 4.82
N THR A 12 -11.03 4.25 3.63
CA THR A 12 -11.80 5.06 2.69
C THR A 12 -12.88 4.22 2.00
N ALA A 13 -13.76 4.86 1.24
CA ALA A 13 -14.52 4.16 0.23
C ALA A 13 -13.56 3.48 -0.78
N ILE A 14 -13.99 2.36 -1.36
CA ILE A 14 -13.28 1.72 -2.47
C ILE A 14 -13.79 2.39 -3.76
N GLY A 15 -12.88 3.13 -4.44
CA GLY A 15 -13.17 3.79 -5.70
C GLY A 15 -13.13 2.83 -6.89
N GLY A 16 -13.91 3.13 -7.93
CA GLY A 16 -13.74 2.50 -9.23
C GLY A 16 -12.53 3.10 -9.98
N PHE A 17 -11.95 2.35 -10.91
CA PHE A 17 -10.90 2.85 -11.79
C PHE A 17 -11.42 4.04 -12.62
N GLY A 18 -10.67 5.14 -12.62
CA GLY A 18 -11.09 6.40 -13.23
C GLY A 18 -12.25 7.11 -12.52
N GLY A 19 -12.68 6.63 -11.34
CA GLY A 19 -13.81 7.17 -10.56
C GLY A 19 -13.46 8.40 -9.72
N SER A 20 -14.29 8.68 -8.71
CA SER A 20 -14.22 9.92 -7.90
C SER A 20 -12.93 10.10 -7.10
N LEU A 21 -12.18 9.02 -6.85
CA LEU A 21 -10.90 9.06 -6.12
C LEU A 21 -9.69 9.06 -7.05
N LYS A 22 -9.87 9.08 -8.38
CA LYS A 22 -8.80 8.92 -9.37
C LYS A 22 -7.66 9.94 -9.26
N ASP A 23 -7.96 11.14 -8.79
CA ASP A 23 -7.01 12.26 -8.69
C ASP A 23 -6.47 12.46 -7.25
N LYS A 24 -6.76 11.51 -6.34
CA LYS A 24 -6.27 11.55 -4.96
C LYS A 24 -4.94 10.83 -4.85
N SER A 25 -3.98 11.46 -4.17
CA SER A 25 -2.71 10.81 -3.85
C SER A 25 -2.93 9.62 -2.90
N PRO A 26 -2.26 8.48 -3.08
CA PRO A 26 -2.29 7.40 -2.10
C PRO A 26 -1.79 7.85 -0.71
N ILE A 27 -0.87 8.80 -0.67
CA ILE A 27 -0.38 9.40 0.58
C ILE A 27 -1.50 10.15 1.30
N ASP A 28 -2.26 11.01 0.59
CA ASP A 28 -3.35 11.78 1.20
C ASP A 28 -4.46 10.87 1.74
N LEU A 29 -4.82 9.83 0.99
CA LEU A 29 -5.77 8.82 1.44
C LEU A 29 -5.26 8.07 2.67
N GLY A 30 -3.98 7.72 2.67
CA GLY A 30 -3.31 7.08 3.79
C GLY A 30 -3.29 7.96 5.04
N ILE A 31 -2.96 9.25 4.91
CA ILE A 31 -2.98 10.22 6.01
C ILE A 31 -4.37 10.30 6.62
N ALA A 32 -5.41 10.46 5.79
CA ALA A 32 -6.78 10.61 6.26
C ALA A 32 -7.24 9.41 7.10
N VAL A 33 -7.00 8.18 6.63
CA VAL A 33 -7.40 6.98 7.39
C VAL A 33 -6.54 6.76 8.61
N THR A 34 -5.24 7.09 8.55
CA THR A 34 -4.32 6.95 9.68
C THR A 34 -4.68 7.90 10.81
N SER A 35 -4.89 9.18 10.50
CA SER A 35 -5.32 10.18 11.51
C SER A 35 -6.61 9.76 12.19
N GLU A 36 -7.58 9.26 11.44
CA GLU A 36 -8.85 8.78 11.98
C GLU A 36 -8.64 7.51 12.84
N ALA A 37 -7.78 6.58 12.40
CA ALA A 37 -7.49 5.37 13.17
C ALA A 37 -6.82 5.70 14.50
N ILE A 38 -5.83 6.60 14.52
CA ILE A 38 -5.18 7.06 15.74
C ILE A 38 -6.20 7.75 16.65
N GLY A 39 -7.01 8.68 16.11
CA GLY A 39 -8.04 9.36 16.89
C GLY A 39 -9.03 8.41 17.56
N ARG A 40 -9.43 7.31 16.88
CA ARG A 40 -10.32 6.28 17.45
C ARG A 40 -9.65 5.35 18.44
N SER A 41 -8.34 5.19 18.38
CA SER A 41 -7.60 4.30 19.28
C SER A 41 -7.55 4.82 20.73
N GLY A 42 -7.68 6.13 20.90
CA GLY A 42 -7.51 6.80 22.18
C GLY A 42 -6.04 7.05 22.55
N LEU A 43 -5.09 6.68 21.69
CA LEU A 43 -3.67 6.96 21.87
C LEU A 43 -3.32 8.34 21.29
N ALA A 44 -2.33 9.00 21.88
CA ALA A 44 -1.71 10.18 21.29
C ALA A 44 -0.79 9.79 20.13
N THR A 45 -0.53 10.71 19.20
CA THR A 45 0.28 10.44 18.00
C THR A 45 1.75 10.12 18.33
N ASP A 46 2.26 10.65 19.43
CA ASP A 46 3.62 10.41 19.93
C ASP A 46 3.76 9.10 20.73
N GLU A 47 2.64 8.43 21.05
CA GLU A 47 2.62 7.09 21.61
C GLU A 47 2.71 5.97 20.54
N ILE A 48 2.69 6.33 19.25
CA ILE A 48 2.80 5.37 18.16
C ILE A 48 4.27 5.22 17.73
N ASP A 49 4.84 4.09 18.06
CA ASP A 49 6.28 3.84 17.87
C ASP A 49 6.67 3.54 16.44
N HIS A 50 5.77 2.99 15.60
CA HIS A 50 6.11 2.53 14.27
C HIS A 50 4.94 2.60 13.29
N GLY A 51 5.22 2.93 12.01
CA GLY A 51 4.24 2.90 10.92
C GLY A 51 4.64 1.96 9.80
N ILE A 52 3.72 1.08 9.38
CA ILE A 52 3.97 0.13 8.29
C ILE A 52 2.85 0.19 7.27
N TYR A 53 3.19 0.48 6.01
CA TYR A 53 2.20 0.58 4.94
C TYR A 53 2.59 -0.22 3.71
N GLY A 54 1.59 -0.89 3.14
CA GLY A 54 1.68 -1.55 1.85
C GLY A 54 1.42 -0.57 0.71
N ASN A 55 2.27 -0.62 -0.30
CA ASN A 55 2.04 0.02 -1.60
C ASN A 55 2.75 -0.79 -2.68
N VAL A 56 2.12 -0.97 -3.82
CA VAL A 56 2.64 -1.79 -4.92
C VAL A 56 2.99 -0.94 -6.13
N ILE A 57 2.09 -0.05 -6.55
CA ILE A 57 2.21 0.75 -7.76
C ILE A 57 2.44 2.20 -7.35
N HIS A 58 3.67 2.64 -7.49
CA HIS A 58 4.02 4.03 -7.23
C HIS A 58 3.43 4.93 -8.33
N THR A 59 2.74 5.98 -7.92
CA THR A 59 2.09 6.96 -8.81
C THR A 59 2.91 8.24 -8.93
N GLU A 60 3.73 8.52 -7.93
CA GLU A 60 4.67 9.64 -7.89
C GLU A 60 5.96 9.26 -7.13
N ALA A 61 6.99 10.10 -7.23
CA ALA A 61 8.29 9.83 -6.59
C ALA A 61 8.20 9.73 -5.05
N ARG A 62 7.26 10.43 -4.42
CA ARG A 62 7.04 10.38 -2.96
C ARG A 62 6.50 9.04 -2.47
N ASP A 63 5.89 8.24 -3.34
CA ASP A 63 5.34 6.94 -2.97
C ASP A 63 6.42 5.93 -2.57
N MET A 64 7.68 6.14 -3.00
CA MET A 64 8.82 5.37 -2.50
C MET A 64 8.99 5.52 -0.97
N TYR A 65 8.48 6.59 -0.40
CA TYR A 65 8.50 6.92 1.02
C TYR A 65 7.10 6.93 1.65
N ILE A 66 6.15 6.23 1.03
CA ILE A 66 4.72 6.35 1.37
C ILE A 66 4.44 6.18 2.86
N SER A 67 5.03 5.17 3.50
CA SER A 67 4.86 4.95 4.94
C SER A 67 5.34 6.14 5.76
N ARG A 68 6.49 6.68 5.42
CA ARG A 68 7.04 7.86 6.10
C ARG A 68 6.19 9.10 5.86
N CYS A 69 5.75 9.33 4.63
CA CYS A 69 4.87 10.45 4.30
C CYS A 69 3.53 10.37 5.04
N ILE A 70 2.96 9.17 5.16
CA ILE A 70 1.71 8.96 5.87
C ILE A 70 1.88 9.19 7.37
N THR A 71 2.90 8.61 8.00
CA THR A 71 3.12 8.71 9.46
C THR A 71 3.35 10.15 9.89
N ILE A 72 4.22 10.87 9.17
CA ILE A 72 4.46 12.30 9.46
C ILE A 72 3.22 13.14 9.18
N GLY A 73 2.53 12.90 8.06
CA GLY A 73 1.31 13.61 7.71
C GLY A 73 0.15 13.37 8.70
N ALA A 74 0.14 12.22 9.36
CA ALA A 74 -0.82 11.89 10.42
C ALA A 74 -0.42 12.44 11.80
N GLY A 75 0.72 13.13 11.92
CA GLY A 75 1.18 13.78 13.14
C GLY A 75 1.97 12.89 14.10
N MET A 76 2.46 11.73 13.64
CA MET A 76 3.35 10.90 14.44
C MET A 76 4.70 11.58 14.64
N ALA A 77 5.41 11.20 15.70
CA ALA A 77 6.72 11.77 16.02
C ALA A 77 7.74 11.53 14.91
N ASP A 78 8.64 12.50 14.68
CA ASP A 78 9.73 12.37 13.71
C ASP A 78 10.68 11.22 14.04
N SER A 79 10.76 10.83 15.30
CA SER A 79 11.54 9.68 15.78
C SER A 79 10.93 8.33 15.46
N SER A 80 9.62 8.26 15.16
CA SER A 80 8.94 7.00 14.84
C SER A 80 9.37 6.51 13.45
N PRO A 81 10.02 5.35 13.34
CA PRO A 81 10.41 4.79 12.05
C PRO A 81 9.19 4.34 11.24
N ALA A 82 9.39 4.22 9.93
CA ALA A 82 8.36 3.77 9.01
C ALA A 82 8.91 2.76 8.01
N LEU A 83 8.12 1.74 7.68
CA LEU A 83 8.46 0.68 6.75
C LEU A 83 7.42 0.59 5.63
N THR A 84 7.84 0.69 4.39
CA THR A 84 6.99 0.38 3.23
C THR A 84 7.21 -1.06 2.81
N VAL A 85 6.12 -1.81 2.64
CA VAL A 85 6.15 -3.21 2.25
C VAL A 85 5.43 -3.43 0.92
N ASN A 86 5.98 -4.31 0.10
CA ASN A 86 5.35 -4.78 -1.12
C ASN A 86 5.33 -6.32 -1.12
N ARG A 87 4.14 -6.87 -0.99
CA ARG A 87 3.81 -8.29 -1.15
C ARG A 87 2.62 -8.42 -2.10
N LEU A 88 2.60 -7.59 -3.15
CA LEU A 88 1.50 -7.48 -4.09
C LEU A 88 0.15 -7.32 -3.37
N CYS A 89 -0.90 -8.04 -3.77
CA CYS A 89 -2.24 -7.95 -3.17
C CYS A 89 -2.27 -8.25 -1.66
N GLY A 90 -1.25 -8.89 -1.12
CA GLY A 90 -1.08 -9.19 0.31
C GLY A 90 -0.39 -8.10 1.13
N SER A 91 -0.02 -6.96 0.54
CA SER A 91 0.81 -5.94 1.19
C SER A 91 0.17 -5.35 2.46
N GLY A 92 -1.12 -5.03 2.41
CA GLY A 92 -1.84 -4.51 3.58
C GLY A 92 -1.88 -5.49 4.74
N LEU A 93 -2.15 -6.77 4.45
CA LEU A 93 -2.10 -7.83 5.47
C LEU A 93 -0.67 -8.03 5.99
N GLN A 94 0.34 -7.99 5.10
CA GLN A 94 1.73 -8.09 5.52
C GLN A 94 2.13 -6.94 6.44
N ALA A 95 1.66 -5.72 6.19
CA ALA A 95 1.89 -4.58 7.08
C ALA A 95 1.37 -4.86 8.50
N ILE A 96 0.17 -5.42 8.63
CA ILE A 96 -0.42 -5.82 9.93
C ILE A 96 0.43 -6.91 10.59
N VAL A 97 0.83 -7.94 9.84
CA VAL A 97 1.68 -9.02 10.37
C VAL A 97 3.00 -8.47 10.88
N SER A 98 3.65 -7.59 10.11
CA SER A 98 4.93 -7.00 10.51
C SER A 98 4.80 -6.10 11.74
N ALA A 99 3.73 -5.30 11.84
CA ALA A 99 3.44 -4.51 13.04
C ALA A 99 3.19 -5.39 14.26
N THR A 100 2.42 -6.47 14.09
CA THR A 100 2.17 -7.45 15.16
C THR A 100 3.48 -8.06 15.67
N GLN A 101 4.40 -8.41 14.76
CA GLN A 101 5.71 -8.97 15.13
C GLN A 101 6.54 -7.98 15.94
N LEU A 102 6.58 -6.68 15.58
CA LEU A 102 7.29 -5.66 16.34
C LEU A 102 6.75 -5.56 17.78
N VAL A 103 5.42 -5.54 17.95
CA VAL A 103 4.80 -5.48 19.26
C VAL A 103 5.07 -6.77 20.07
N GLN A 104 4.97 -7.95 19.44
CA GLN A 104 5.26 -9.23 20.10
C GLN A 104 6.69 -9.36 20.58
N LEU A 105 7.65 -8.79 19.84
CA LEU A 105 9.07 -8.78 20.21
C LEU A 105 9.41 -7.71 21.24
N GLY A 106 8.53 -6.74 21.45
CA GLY A 106 8.77 -5.61 22.36
C GLY A 106 9.57 -4.47 21.72
N ASP A 107 9.73 -4.49 20.38
CA ASP A 107 10.40 -3.42 19.62
C ASP A 107 9.48 -2.19 19.45
N ALA A 108 8.18 -2.35 19.66
CA ALA A 108 7.18 -1.29 19.66
C ALA A 108 6.11 -1.60 20.71
N SER A 109 5.59 -0.58 21.38
CA SER A 109 4.42 -0.69 22.27
C SER A 109 3.11 -0.51 21.50
N ALA A 110 3.12 0.37 20.52
CA ALA A 110 2.01 0.61 19.61
C ALA A 110 2.52 0.84 18.19
N ALA A 111 1.78 0.34 17.21
CA ALA A 111 2.10 0.54 15.79
C ALA A 111 0.85 0.78 14.97
N VAL A 112 0.99 1.56 13.90
CA VAL A 112 -0.05 1.72 12.89
C VAL A 112 0.34 0.94 11.63
N ALA A 113 -0.62 0.20 11.07
CA ALA A 113 -0.40 -0.61 9.88
C ALA A 113 -1.55 -0.45 8.88
N GLY A 114 -1.23 -0.39 7.62
CA GLY A 114 -2.23 -0.23 6.57
C GLY A 114 -1.69 -0.42 5.16
N GLY A 115 -2.36 0.20 4.22
CA GLY A 115 -1.94 0.27 2.83
C GLY A 115 -2.77 1.28 2.06
N ALA A 116 -2.21 1.80 1.00
CA ALA A 116 -2.89 2.71 0.10
C ALA A 116 -2.48 2.45 -1.34
N GLU A 117 -3.46 2.46 -2.25
CA GLU A 117 -3.24 2.24 -3.67
C GLU A 117 -4.20 3.10 -4.50
N VAL A 118 -3.70 3.79 -5.50
CA VAL A 118 -4.52 4.55 -6.46
C VAL A 118 -4.15 4.11 -7.87
N MET A 119 -4.70 3.00 -8.30
CA MET A 119 -4.37 2.37 -9.59
C MET A 119 -4.65 3.29 -10.79
N SER A 120 -5.60 4.22 -10.66
CA SER A 120 -5.92 5.22 -11.68
C SER A 120 -4.76 6.18 -12.01
N LEU A 121 -3.78 6.31 -11.11
CA LEU A 121 -2.58 7.13 -11.28
C LEU A 121 -1.34 6.30 -11.65
N GLY A 122 -1.50 5.00 -11.88
CA GLY A 122 -0.38 4.12 -12.22
C GLY A 122 0.42 4.64 -13.41
N GLY A 123 1.74 4.70 -13.24
CA GLY A 123 2.64 5.25 -14.25
C GLY A 123 3.03 4.27 -15.34
N TYR A 124 3.76 4.78 -16.32
CA TYR A 124 4.37 3.98 -17.40
C TYR A 124 5.89 3.97 -17.23
N HIS A 125 6.49 2.82 -17.50
CA HIS A 125 7.93 2.65 -17.52
C HIS A 125 8.47 2.67 -18.93
N VAL A 126 9.39 3.59 -19.21
CA VAL A 126 10.04 3.76 -20.54
C VAL A 126 11.56 3.68 -20.35
N PRO A 127 12.17 2.47 -20.35
CA PRO A 127 13.60 2.29 -20.05
C PRO A 127 14.52 3.12 -20.94
N ALA A 128 14.19 3.21 -22.23
CA ALA A 128 15.00 3.91 -23.23
C ALA A 128 15.16 5.43 -22.93
N MET A 129 14.20 6.04 -22.21
CA MET A 129 14.24 7.47 -21.89
C MET A 129 15.38 7.84 -20.95
N ARG A 130 15.90 6.90 -20.14
CA ARG A 130 17.07 7.14 -19.29
C ARG A 130 18.30 7.58 -20.11
N TRP A 131 18.41 7.09 -21.34
CA TRP A 131 19.53 7.32 -22.23
C TRP A 131 19.12 8.12 -23.48
N GLY A 132 17.91 8.67 -23.50
CA GLY A 132 17.45 9.61 -24.52
C GLY A 132 16.77 9.00 -25.73
N ALA A 133 16.50 7.70 -25.79
CA ALA A 133 15.80 7.03 -26.91
C ALA A 133 16.24 7.55 -28.30
N ARG A 134 17.54 7.60 -28.56
CA ARG A 134 18.22 8.43 -29.58
C ARG A 134 17.82 8.12 -31.01
N LEU A 135 17.37 6.89 -31.32
CA LEU A 135 16.97 6.46 -32.66
C LEU A 135 16.00 5.27 -32.55
N GLY A 136 14.92 5.30 -33.36
CA GLY A 136 13.93 4.25 -33.42
C GLY A 136 12.78 4.44 -32.41
N HIS A 137 11.95 3.41 -32.27
CA HIS A 137 10.81 3.41 -31.35
C HIS A 137 11.27 3.07 -29.93
N ALA A 138 10.57 3.62 -28.92
CA ALA A 138 10.73 3.25 -27.53
C ALA A 138 9.50 2.47 -27.07
N GLU A 139 9.72 1.37 -26.37
CA GLU A 139 8.67 0.64 -25.69
C GLU A 139 8.24 1.37 -24.42
N MET A 140 6.94 1.38 -24.14
CA MET A 140 6.34 1.97 -22.96
C MET A 140 5.45 0.93 -22.28
N THR A 141 5.85 0.51 -21.09
CA THR A 141 5.15 -0.53 -20.32
C THR A 141 4.22 0.10 -19.30
N ASP A 142 2.93 -0.25 -19.34
CA ASP A 142 1.97 0.11 -18.29
C ASP A 142 2.31 -0.67 -17.02
N MET A 143 2.72 0.05 -15.96
CA MET A 143 3.14 -0.55 -14.70
C MET A 143 1.97 -1.17 -13.93
N MET A 144 0.74 -0.71 -14.16
CA MET A 144 -0.44 -1.33 -13.58
C MET A 144 -0.70 -2.71 -14.21
N LEU A 145 -0.65 -2.80 -15.53
CA LEU A 145 -0.74 -4.10 -16.22
C LEU A 145 0.44 -5.00 -15.85
N GLY A 146 1.64 -4.44 -15.73
CA GLY A 146 2.82 -5.18 -15.30
C GLY A 146 2.66 -5.83 -13.92
N ALA A 147 2.08 -5.11 -12.97
CA ALA A 147 1.80 -5.66 -11.64
C ALA A 147 0.71 -6.74 -11.63
N LEU A 148 -0.19 -6.75 -12.62
CA LEU A 148 -1.29 -7.71 -12.74
C LEU A 148 -0.95 -8.94 -13.60
N HIS A 149 0.20 -8.95 -14.27
CA HIS A 149 0.67 -10.11 -15.05
C HIS A 149 1.67 -10.93 -14.25
N ASP A 150 1.50 -12.24 -14.31
CA ASP A 150 2.46 -13.17 -13.73
C ASP A 150 3.79 -13.13 -14.51
N PRO A 151 4.92 -12.86 -13.84
CA PRO A 151 6.22 -12.79 -14.52
C PRO A 151 6.74 -14.13 -15.00
N PHE A 152 6.12 -15.24 -14.60
CA PHE A 152 6.51 -16.61 -14.98
C PHE A 152 5.67 -17.16 -16.14
N GLY A 153 4.79 -16.36 -16.73
CA GLY A 153 4.06 -16.70 -17.94
C GLY A 153 2.69 -17.36 -17.76
N LEU A 154 2.16 -17.38 -16.54
CA LEU A 154 0.82 -17.93 -16.28
C LEU A 154 -0.32 -17.00 -16.77
N GLY A 155 -0.01 -15.75 -17.10
CA GLY A 155 -0.97 -14.80 -17.66
C GLY A 155 -1.43 -13.73 -16.66
N HIS A 156 -2.57 -13.12 -16.96
CA HIS A 156 -3.12 -12.04 -16.13
C HIS A 156 -3.78 -12.59 -14.87
N MET A 157 -3.49 -12.00 -13.70
CA MET A 157 -3.97 -12.47 -12.39
C MET A 157 -5.50 -12.55 -12.29
N LEU A 158 -6.24 -11.61 -12.90
CA LEU A 158 -7.69 -11.65 -12.94
C LEU A 158 -8.23 -12.85 -13.75
N SER A 159 -7.51 -13.32 -14.77
CA SER A 159 -7.86 -14.52 -15.51
C SER A 159 -7.63 -15.79 -14.69
N LEU A 160 -6.58 -15.82 -13.88
CA LEU A 160 -6.25 -16.94 -13.01
C LEU A 160 -7.27 -17.12 -11.87
N ILE A 161 -7.85 -16.05 -11.36
CA ILE A 161 -8.89 -16.09 -10.32
C ILE A 161 -10.11 -16.88 -10.82
N HIS A 162 -10.51 -16.73 -12.08
CA HIS A 162 -11.64 -17.49 -12.65
C HIS A 162 -11.38 -18.99 -12.73
N ILE A 163 -10.13 -19.41 -12.79
CA ILE A 163 -9.73 -20.81 -12.83
C ILE A 163 -9.65 -21.40 -11.42
N SER A 164 -9.23 -20.59 -10.43
CA SER A 164 -8.99 -21.03 -9.06
C SER A 164 -10.19 -20.86 -8.12
N GLU A 165 -11.22 -20.10 -8.51
CA GLU A 165 -12.45 -20.02 -7.70
C GLU A 165 -13.16 -21.37 -7.64
N PRO A 166 -13.48 -21.87 -6.43
CA PRO A 166 -14.33 -23.03 -6.31
C PRO A 166 -15.67 -22.71 -6.98
N THR A 167 -16.07 -23.53 -7.95
CA THR A 167 -17.36 -23.41 -8.62
C THR A 167 -18.46 -23.35 -7.57
N ARG A 168 -19.13 -22.20 -7.44
CA ARG A 168 -20.33 -22.12 -6.60
C ARG A 168 -21.33 -23.14 -7.13
N PRO A 169 -21.90 -24.01 -6.30
CA PRO A 169 -22.99 -24.84 -6.73
C PRO A 169 -24.09 -23.93 -7.30
N ARG A 170 -24.46 -24.13 -8.54
CA ARG A 170 -25.67 -23.51 -9.08
C ARG A 170 -26.86 -24.16 -8.35
N LEU A 171 -27.43 -23.40 -7.41
CA LEU A 171 -28.74 -23.74 -6.85
C LEU A 171 -29.82 -23.51 -7.91
#